data_e800e76df3b9cba858013daacb8ce0a7
#
_entry.id   e800e76df3b9cba858013daacb8ce0a7
#
_cell.length_a   1.000
_cell.length_b   1.000
_cell.length_c   1.000
_cell.angle_alpha   90.00
_cell.angle_beta   90.00
_cell.angle_gamma   90.00
#
_symmetry.space_group_name_H-M   'P 1'
#
loop_
_entity.id
_entity.type
_entity.pdbx_description
1 polymer ?
#
loop_
_entity_poly.entity_id
_entity_poly.type
_entity_poly.pdbx_seq_one_letter_code
_entity_poly.pdbx_strand_id
1 'polypeptide(L)'
;GGPHYGSPDKAPWRRWLTLARAGALRIPMTTGLLVGIGETREERLQDLRGIRRLHERYGHIQEVIIQNFCAKAGTKMAGTDNLNLTEMTWTIAQARAILPIEISIQAPPNLNAGQLGQLIDAGINDWGGVSPLTPDYVNPEAPWPSLSVLRAATAERGKQLLPRLTVYPRYLSE
;
A
#
# COMPACT_ATOMS: atom_id res chain seq x y z
N GLY A 1 18.75 -16.65 -6.31
CA GLY A 1 18.33 -15.28 -6.36
C GLY A 1 16.89 -15.06 -6.00
N GLY A 2 16.62 -13.99 -5.25
CA GLY A 2 15.27 -13.57 -4.94
C GLY A 2 14.60 -12.83 -6.11
N PRO A 3 13.34 -12.33 -5.94
CA PRO A 3 12.54 -11.68 -6.98
C PRO A 3 13.26 -10.50 -7.67
N HIS A 4 14.15 -9.81 -6.94
CA HIS A 4 14.90 -8.66 -7.43
C HIS A 4 16.36 -8.98 -7.83
N TYR A 5 16.70 -10.28 -8.01
CA TYR A 5 18.04 -10.66 -8.44
C TYR A 5 18.39 -10.02 -9.78
N GLY A 6 19.58 -9.42 -9.85
CA GLY A 6 20.04 -8.69 -11.03
C GLY A 6 19.51 -7.25 -11.20
N SER A 7 18.76 -6.73 -10.22
CA SER A 7 18.23 -5.36 -10.21
C SER A 7 18.89 -4.54 -9.09
N PRO A 8 20.09 -3.94 -9.31
CA PRO A 8 20.84 -3.25 -8.25
C PRO A 8 20.13 -1.99 -7.71
N ASP A 9 19.24 -1.40 -8.49
CA ASP A 9 18.38 -0.29 -8.10
C ASP A 9 17.29 -0.70 -7.08
N LYS A 10 17.00 -2.00 -6.97
CA LYS A 10 16.06 -2.58 -6.01
C LYS A 10 16.71 -2.95 -4.67
N ALA A 11 18.00 -2.70 -4.49
CA ALA A 11 18.67 -2.95 -3.21
C ALA A 11 17.93 -2.20 -2.07
N PRO A 12 17.58 -2.85 -0.93
CA PRO A 12 16.77 -2.25 0.12
C PRO A 12 17.32 -0.92 0.64
N TRP A 13 18.64 -0.82 0.85
CA TRP A 13 19.28 0.41 1.33
C TRP A 13 19.05 1.62 0.40
N ARG A 14 18.95 1.41 -0.93
CA ARG A 14 18.65 2.48 -1.89
C ARG A 14 17.23 3.01 -1.70
N ARG A 15 16.28 2.13 -1.44
CA ARG A 15 14.89 2.50 -1.17
C ARG A 15 14.78 3.30 0.13
N TRP A 16 15.44 2.82 1.18
CA TRP A 16 15.52 3.57 2.45
C TRP A 16 16.18 4.93 2.30
N LEU A 17 17.26 5.02 1.51
CA LEU A 17 17.93 6.30 1.24
C LEU A 17 17.02 7.28 0.49
N THR A 18 16.20 6.81 -0.46
CA THR A 18 15.23 7.65 -1.17
C THR A 18 14.22 8.26 -0.20
N LEU A 19 13.63 7.44 0.67
CA LEU A 19 12.68 7.91 1.70
C LEU A 19 13.35 8.89 2.67
N ALA A 20 14.55 8.60 3.14
CA ALA A 20 15.28 9.47 4.06
C ALA A 20 15.62 10.83 3.42
N ARG A 21 16.03 10.84 2.15
CA ARG A 21 16.30 12.07 1.40
C ARG A 21 15.04 12.92 1.19
N ALA A 22 13.93 12.29 0.83
CA ALA A 22 12.64 12.97 0.72
C ALA A 22 12.25 13.62 2.06
N GLY A 23 12.43 12.90 3.16
CA GLY A 23 12.19 13.43 4.51
C GLY A 23 13.08 14.62 4.86
N ALA A 24 14.37 14.54 4.56
CA ALA A 24 15.29 15.65 4.77
C ALA A 24 14.93 16.90 3.95
N LEU A 25 14.33 16.70 2.78
CA LEU A 25 13.84 17.78 1.91
C LEU A 25 12.38 18.19 2.21
N ARG A 26 11.75 17.60 3.23
CA ARG A 26 10.35 17.82 3.60
C ARG A 26 9.35 17.55 2.46
N ILE A 27 9.66 16.58 1.60
CA ILE A 27 8.78 16.16 0.51
C ILE A 27 7.82 15.10 1.04
N PRO A 28 6.49 15.32 1.02
CA PRO A 28 5.51 14.31 1.41
C PRO A 28 5.66 13.04 0.56
N MET A 29 5.70 11.88 1.19
CA MET A 29 5.94 10.62 0.50
C MET A 29 4.83 9.61 0.77
N THR A 30 4.40 8.95 -0.30
CA THR A 30 3.72 7.66 -0.26
C THR A 30 4.77 6.57 -0.45
N THR A 31 4.74 5.56 0.39
CA THR A 31 5.58 4.36 0.30
C THR A 31 4.73 3.12 0.50
N GLY A 32 5.32 1.94 0.53
CA GLY A 32 4.54 0.72 0.74
C GLY A 32 5.34 -0.55 0.68
N LEU A 33 4.62 -1.66 0.89
CA LEU A 33 5.12 -3.02 0.82
C LEU A 33 4.39 -3.77 -0.30
N LEU A 34 5.15 -4.49 -1.12
CA LEU A 34 4.60 -5.53 -1.99
C LEU A 34 4.69 -6.84 -1.24
N VAL A 35 3.54 -7.40 -0.90
CA VAL A 35 3.41 -8.56 0.00
C VAL A 35 3.14 -9.83 -0.79
N GLY A 36 3.87 -10.90 -0.48
CA GLY A 36 3.72 -12.22 -1.13
C GLY A 36 4.75 -12.50 -2.22
N ILE A 37 5.88 -11.81 -2.23
CA ILE A 37 6.98 -12.04 -3.17
C ILE A 37 8.10 -12.93 -2.61
N GLY A 38 7.86 -13.60 -1.46
CA GLY A 38 8.81 -14.49 -0.80
C GLY A 38 9.40 -13.95 0.50
N GLU A 39 8.96 -12.78 0.93
CA GLU A 39 9.32 -12.19 2.23
C GLU A 39 8.60 -12.90 3.38
N THR A 40 9.19 -12.84 4.57
CA THR A 40 8.62 -13.35 5.81
C THR A 40 7.76 -12.29 6.52
N ARG A 41 6.90 -12.72 7.44
CA ARG A 41 6.15 -11.81 8.32
C ARG A 41 7.09 -10.90 9.13
N GLU A 42 8.23 -11.41 9.61
CA GLU A 42 9.19 -10.60 10.36
C GLU A 42 9.83 -9.51 9.50
N GLU A 43 10.16 -9.79 8.24
CA GLU A 43 10.66 -8.78 7.31
C GLU A 43 9.63 -7.66 7.09
N ARG A 44 8.34 -8.00 6.92
CA ARG A 44 7.25 -7.00 6.84
C ARG A 44 7.20 -6.12 8.10
N LEU A 45 7.30 -6.72 9.29
CA LEU A 45 7.33 -5.97 10.55
C LEU A 45 8.55 -5.06 10.67
N GLN A 46 9.72 -5.52 10.23
CA GLN A 46 10.94 -4.72 10.22
C GLN A 46 10.82 -3.50 9.28
N ASP A 47 10.23 -3.69 8.10
CA ASP A 47 9.97 -2.61 7.16
C ASP A 47 8.96 -1.59 7.72
N LEU A 48 7.86 -2.04 8.31
CA LEU A 48 6.88 -1.16 8.95
C LEU A 48 7.50 -0.34 10.09
N ARG A 49 8.31 -0.97 10.94
CA ARG A 49 9.06 -0.28 12.00
C ARG A 49 10.08 0.71 11.42
N GLY A 50 10.69 0.37 10.30
CA GLY A 50 11.61 1.26 9.57
C GLY A 50 10.90 2.51 9.04
N ILE A 51 9.74 2.33 8.40
CA ILE A 51 8.88 3.42 7.91
C ILE A 51 8.46 4.33 9.08
N ARG A 52 8.01 3.73 10.19
CA ARG A 52 7.68 4.47 11.41
C ARG A 52 8.83 5.34 11.88
N ARG A 53 10.05 4.79 12.03
CA ARG A 53 11.25 5.56 12.46
C ARG A 53 11.57 6.73 11.54
N LEU A 54 11.40 6.55 10.22
CA LEU A 54 11.59 7.65 9.26
C LEU A 54 10.52 8.72 9.43
N HIS A 55 9.27 8.33 9.65
CA HIS A 55 8.19 9.28 9.89
C HIS A 55 8.39 10.04 11.21
N GLU A 56 8.73 9.35 12.29
CA GLU A 56 9.04 9.96 13.60
C GLU A 56 10.17 10.99 13.49
N ARG A 57 11.14 10.76 12.59
CA ARG A 57 12.27 11.68 12.38
C ARG A 57 11.91 12.89 11.51
N TYR A 58 11.12 12.70 10.47
CA TYR A 58 10.94 13.72 9.43
C TYR A 58 9.48 14.17 9.24
N GLY A 59 8.50 13.44 9.75
CA GLY A 59 7.08 13.77 9.62
C GLY A 59 6.50 13.70 8.21
N HIS A 60 7.18 13.06 7.25
CA HIS A 60 6.91 13.21 5.81
C HIS A 60 6.18 12.03 5.15
N ILE A 61 6.04 10.91 5.82
CA ILE A 61 5.30 9.76 5.27
C ILE A 61 3.81 10.01 5.45
N GLN A 62 3.11 10.27 4.35
CA GLN A 62 1.68 10.55 4.39
C GLN A 62 0.83 9.30 4.30
N GLU A 63 1.34 8.26 3.60
CA GLU A 63 0.58 7.08 3.26
C GLU A 63 1.49 5.86 3.08
N VAL A 64 1.00 4.70 3.50
CA VAL A 64 1.65 3.41 3.29
C VAL A 64 0.69 2.48 2.54
N ILE A 65 1.11 2.04 1.35
CA ILE A 65 0.37 1.10 0.52
C ILE A 65 0.74 -0.32 0.93
N ILE A 66 -0.24 -1.13 1.28
CA ILE A 66 -0.08 -2.58 1.42
C ILE A 66 -0.65 -3.20 0.15
N GLN A 67 0.24 -3.61 -0.76
CA GLN A 67 -0.14 -4.17 -2.05
C GLN A 67 0.11 -5.68 -2.06
N ASN A 68 -0.91 -6.45 -2.38
CA ASN A 68 -0.76 -7.89 -2.59
C ASN A 68 -0.08 -8.18 -3.93
N PHE A 69 0.83 -9.15 -3.91
CA PHE A 69 1.41 -9.73 -5.13
C PHE A 69 0.34 -10.52 -5.88
N CYS A 70 0.29 -10.31 -7.20
CA CYS A 70 -0.49 -11.09 -8.14
C CYS A 70 0.46 -11.63 -9.23
N ALA A 71 0.56 -12.95 -9.35
CA ALA A 71 1.39 -13.59 -10.35
C ALA A 71 0.92 -13.24 -11.76
N LYS A 72 1.88 -12.96 -12.66
CA LYS A 72 1.56 -12.58 -14.04
C LYS A 72 2.14 -13.58 -15.02
N ALA A 73 1.34 -13.96 -15.99
CA ALA A 73 1.78 -14.80 -17.11
C ALA A 73 2.99 -14.17 -17.82
N GLY A 74 3.92 -14.99 -18.28
CA GLY A 74 5.14 -14.54 -18.98
C GLY A 74 6.23 -13.96 -18.07
N THR A 75 6.04 -13.91 -16.74
CA THR A 75 7.08 -13.49 -15.79
C THR A 75 7.77 -14.69 -15.13
N LYS A 76 8.95 -14.46 -14.54
CA LYS A 76 9.67 -15.51 -13.78
C LYS A 76 8.87 -16.01 -12.55
N MET A 77 7.89 -15.25 -12.09
CA MET A 77 7.04 -15.59 -10.96
C MET A 77 5.63 -16.05 -11.35
N ALA A 78 5.41 -16.40 -12.64
CA ALA A 78 4.10 -16.83 -13.14
C ALA A 78 3.51 -18.06 -12.42
N GLY A 79 4.37 -18.93 -11.86
CA GLY A 79 3.95 -20.10 -11.08
C GLY A 79 3.90 -19.89 -9.57
N THR A 80 4.06 -18.66 -9.10
CA THR A 80 3.98 -18.33 -7.66
C THR A 80 2.53 -18.15 -7.28
N ASP A 81 2.13 -18.66 -6.12
CA ASP A 81 0.78 -18.44 -5.59
C ASP A 81 0.54 -16.96 -5.30
N ASN A 82 -0.67 -16.49 -5.58
CA ASN A 82 -1.10 -15.17 -5.18
C ASN A 82 -1.20 -15.08 -3.65
N LEU A 83 -0.96 -13.89 -3.10
CA LEU A 83 -1.14 -13.65 -1.67
C LEU A 83 -2.59 -13.94 -1.26
N ASN A 84 -2.78 -14.75 -0.22
CA ASN A 84 -4.11 -15.00 0.34
C ASN A 84 -4.59 -13.84 1.22
N LEU A 85 -5.91 -13.76 1.40
CA LEU A 85 -6.56 -12.70 2.17
C LEU A 85 -6.09 -12.65 3.64
N THR A 86 -5.84 -13.79 4.26
CA THR A 86 -5.39 -13.87 5.67
C THR A 86 -4.06 -13.16 5.86
N GLU A 87 -3.10 -13.37 4.95
CA GLU A 87 -1.80 -12.69 4.99
C GLU A 87 -1.94 -11.19 4.70
N MET A 88 -2.84 -10.84 3.77
CA MET A 88 -3.12 -9.43 3.44
C MET A 88 -3.70 -8.69 4.64
N THR A 89 -4.78 -9.18 5.23
CA THR A 89 -5.46 -8.55 6.38
C THR A 89 -4.57 -8.54 7.61
N TRP A 90 -3.79 -9.60 7.86
CA TRP A 90 -2.81 -9.62 8.93
C TRP A 90 -1.78 -8.50 8.75
N THR A 91 -1.23 -8.32 7.54
CA THR A 91 -0.23 -7.28 7.28
C THR A 91 -0.81 -5.88 7.47
N ILE A 92 -2.05 -5.63 7.02
CA ILE A 92 -2.75 -4.37 7.22
C ILE A 92 -2.97 -4.09 8.72
N ALA A 93 -3.41 -5.10 9.48
CA ALA A 93 -3.60 -4.97 10.93
C ALA A 93 -2.28 -4.65 11.66
N GLN A 94 -1.16 -5.28 11.26
CA GLN A 94 0.16 -4.95 11.80
C GLN A 94 0.60 -3.54 11.42
N ALA A 95 0.34 -3.12 10.17
CA ALA A 95 0.64 -1.75 9.74
C ALA A 95 -0.14 -0.74 10.60
N ARG A 96 -1.43 -0.97 10.86
CA ARG A 96 -2.25 -0.09 11.72
C ARG A 96 -1.77 -0.07 13.17
N ALA A 97 -1.29 -1.19 13.71
CA ALA A 97 -0.76 -1.26 15.07
C ALA A 97 0.62 -0.59 15.21
N ILE A 98 1.44 -0.64 14.17
CA ILE A 98 2.82 -0.13 14.21
C ILE A 98 2.92 1.33 13.81
N LEU A 99 2.22 1.73 12.74
CA LEU A 99 2.34 3.07 12.17
C LEU A 99 1.55 4.09 12.98
N PRO A 100 2.05 5.34 13.10
CA PRO A 100 1.29 6.44 13.67
C PRO A 100 -0.07 6.62 13.01
N ILE A 101 -1.07 7.04 13.79
CA ILE A 101 -2.47 7.15 13.33
C ILE A 101 -2.66 8.13 12.17
N GLU A 102 -1.79 9.13 12.08
CA GLU A 102 -1.80 10.12 11.01
C GLU A 102 -1.31 9.58 9.68
N ILE A 103 -0.62 8.44 9.63
CA ILE A 103 -0.26 7.78 8.38
C ILE A 103 -1.48 7.02 7.86
N SER A 104 -1.90 7.34 6.64
CA SER A 104 -2.95 6.57 5.97
C SER A 104 -2.42 5.21 5.51
N ILE A 105 -3.25 4.18 5.65
CA ILE A 105 -2.97 2.85 5.13
C ILE A 105 -3.90 2.59 3.96
N GLN A 106 -3.31 2.32 2.81
CA GLN A 106 -4.00 2.05 1.55
C GLN A 106 -3.85 0.59 1.16
N ALA A 107 -4.89 0.04 0.55
CA ALA A 107 -4.80 -1.22 -0.21
C ALA A 107 -5.51 -1.06 -1.56
N PRO A 108 -4.95 -1.59 -2.67
CA PRO A 108 -5.55 -1.49 -4.00
C PRO A 108 -6.89 -2.23 -4.07
N PRO A 109 -8.01 -1.56 -4.35
CA PRO A 109 -9.32 -2.21 -4.34
C PRO A 109 -9.55 -3.15 -5.53
N ASN A 110 -8.90 -2.88 -6.68
CA ASN A 110 -9.00 -3.71 -7.87
C ASN A 110 -8.33 -5.10 -7.69
N LEU A 111 -7.23 -5.17 -6.95
CA LEU A 111 -6.55 -6.43 -6.67
C LEU A 111 -7.25 -7.26 -5.57
N ASN A 112 -8.27 -6.70 -4.94
CA ASN A 112 -8.97 -7.30 -3.79
C ASN A 112 -10.50 -7.27 -4.00
N ALA A 113 -10.95 -7.47 -5.24
CA ALA A 113 -12.37 -7.49 -5.58
C ALA A 113 -13.13 -8.53 -4.73
N GLY A 114 -14.29 -8.13 -4.21
CA GLY A 114 -15.11 -8.97 -3.31
C GLY A 114 -14.63 -9.06 -1.86
N GLN A 115 -13.50 -8.43 -1.51
CA GLN A 115 -12.90 -8.50 -0.17
C GLN A 115 -12.76 -7.10 0.50
N LEU A 116 -13.41 -6.09 -0.07
CA LEU A 116 -13.25 -4.68 0.34
C LEU A 116 -13.56 -4.45 1.81
N GLY A 117 -14.64 -5.07 2.32
CA GLY A 117 -15.02 -4.96 3.72
C GLY A 117 -13.95 -5.48 4.67
N GLN A 118 -13.34 -6.64 4.37
CA GLN A 118 -12.28 -7.23 5.18
C GLN A 118 -11.02 -6.35 5.25
N LEU A 119 -10.70 -5.63 4.16
CA LEU A 119 -9.58 -4.68 4.17
C LEU A 119 -9.86 -3.49 5.10
N ILE A 120 -11.09 -2.96 5.08
CA ILE A 120 -11.51 -1.89 5.99
C ILE A 120 -11.47 -2.36 7.44
N ASP A 121 -11.99 -3.55 7.71
CA ASP A 121 -12.01 -4.15 9.04
C ASP A 121 -10.58 -4.40 9.56
N ALA A 122 -9.64 -4.73 8.66
CA ALA A 122 -8.23 -4.88 8.98
C ALA A 122 -7.51 -3.56 9.28
N GLY A 123 -8.05 -2.41 8.87
CA GLY A 123 -7.52 -1.11 9.29
C GLY A 123 -7.11 -0.14 8.19
N ILE A 124 -7.45 -0.38 6.91
CA ILE A 124 -7.24 0.65 5.89
C ILE A 124 -8.17 1.84 6.11
N ASN A 125 -7.72 3.00 5.69
CA ASN A 125 -8.50 4.24 5.69
C ASN A 125 -8.35 5.03 4.38
N ASP A 126 -7.78 4.41 3.36
CA ASP A 126 -7.64 5.00 2.03
C ASP A 126 -7.72 3.90 0.95
N TRP A 127 -8.31 4.23 -0.19
CA TRP A 127 -8.37 3.36 -1.37
C TRP A 127 -7.32 3.72 -2.43
N GLY A 128 -6.62 4.84 -2.23
CA GLY A 128 -5.64 5.35 -3.16
C GLY A 128 -6.23 5.99 -4.41
N GLY A 129 -5.42 6.02 -5.45
CA GLY A 129 -5.84 6.55 -6.75
C GLY A 129 -6.68 5.54 -7.52
N VAL A 130 -7.99 5.73 -7.52
CA VAL A 130 -8.93 4.92 -8.32
C VAL A 130 -9.38 5.74 -9.53
N SER A 131 -9.16 5.21 -10.73
CA SER A 131 -9.62 5.88 -11.96
C SER A 131 -10.90 5.25 -12.48
N PRO A 132 -12.01 6.01 -12.58
CA PRO A 132 -13.21 5.52 -13.24
C PRO A 132 -13.12 5.54 -14.77
N LEU A 133 -12.08 6.18 -15.34
CA LEU A 133 -11.96 6.45 -16.77
C LEU A 133 -10.87 5.64 -17.46
N THR A 134 -9.80 5.31 -16.74
CA THR A 134 -8.64 4.61 -17.31
C THR A 134 -8.46 3.25 -16.67
N PRO A 135 -8.10 2.21 -17.42
CA PRO A 135 -7.76 0.92 -16.87
C PRO A 135 -6.47 1.01 -16.03
N ASP A 136 -6.29 0.05 -15.14
CA ASP A 136 -4.97 -0.19 -14.53
C ASP A 136 -4.06 -0.85 -15.57
N TYR A 137 -3.13 -0.08 -16.13
CA TYR A 137 -2.19 -0.60 -17.14
C TYR A 137 -1.16 -1.59 -16.57
N VAL A 138 -0.98 -1.62 -15.25
CA VAL A 138 -0.12 -2.60 -14.59
C VAL A 138 -0.87 -3.91 -14.35
N ASN A 139 -2.16 -3.82 -14.03
CA ASN A 139 -3.03 -4.96 -13.77
C ASN A 139 -4.30 -4.89 -14.63
N PRO A 140 -4.16 -5.00 -15.97
CA PRO A 140 -5.31 -4.83 -16.87
C PRO A 140 -6.39 -5.91 -16.70
N GLU A 141 -6.04 -7.04 -16.11
CA GLU A 141 -6.94 -8.14 -15.74
C GLU A 141 -7.77 -7.85 -14.49
N ALA A 142 -7.41 -6.82 -13.73
CA ALA A 142 -8.09 -6.42 -12.48
C ALA A 142 -8.68 -5.00 -12.63
N PRO A 143 -9.89 -4.86 -13.19
CA PRO A 143 -10.50 -3.55 -13.42
C PRO A 143 -10.82 -2.84 -12.09
N TRP A 144 -10.74 -1.51 -12.11
CA TRP A 144 -11.12 -0.70 -10.97
C TRP A 144 -12.60 -0.94 -10.61
N PRO A 145 -12.93 -1.13 -9.33
CA PRO A 145 -14.33 -1.11 -8.90
C PRO A 145 -14.90 0.30 -9.12
N SER A 146 -16.20 0.37 -9.40
CA SER A 146 -16.87 1.66 -9.51
C SER A 146 -16.87 2.42 -8.18
N LEU A 147 -16.94 3.74 -8.24
CA LEU A 147 -17.02 4.57 -7.02
C LEU A 147 -18.27 4.24 -6.19
N SER A 148 -19.37 3.79 -6.81
CA SER A 148 -20.56 3.34 -6.10
C SER A 148 -20.30 2.08 -5.29
N VAL A 149 -19.57 1.12 -5.82
CA VAL A 149 -19.16 -0.11 -5.10
C VAL A 149 -18.26 0.25 -3.90
N LEU A 150 -17.26 1.10 -4.10
CA LEU A 150 -16.38 1.55 -3.00
C LEU A 150 -17.16 2.31 -1.92
N ARG A 151 -18.10 3.17 -2.34
CA ARG A 151 -18.95 3.92 -1.40
C ARG A 151 -19.83 2.98 -0.57
N ALA A 152 -20.46 2.00 -1.22
CA ALA A 152 -21.29 1.01 -0.53
C ALA A 152 -20.45 0.20 0.48
N ALA A 153 -19.34 -0.39 0.06
CA ALA A 153 -18.47 -1.17 0.94
C ALA A 153 -17.95 -0.35 2.14
N THR A 154 -17.66 0.94 1.90
CA THR A 154 -17.19 1.86 2.95
C THR A 154 -18.33 2.19 3.93
N ALA A 155 -19.54 2.44 3.42
CA ALA A 155 -20.71 2.77 4.23
C ALA A 155 -21.19 1.58 5.08
N GLU A 156 -21.12 0.35 4.56
CA GLU A 156 -21.42 -0.87 5.30
C GLU A 156 -20.55 -1.07 6.55
N ARG A 157 -19.40 -0.41 6.60
CA ARG A 157 -18.48 -0.39 7.76
C ARG A 157 -18.59 0.89 8.60
N GLY A 158 -19.71 1.64 8.45
CA GLY A 158 -19.96 2.86 9.20
C GLY A 158 -19.00 4.00 8.87
N LYS A 159 -18.35 3.98 7.70
CA LYS A 159 -17.39 4.98 7.24
C LYS A 159 -17.92 5.73 6.02
N GLN A 160 -17.33 6.87 5.71
CA GLN A 160 -17.70 7.69 4.55
C GLN A 160 -16.53 7.72 3.55
N LEU A 161 -16.83 7.47 2.28
CA LEU A 161 -15.88 7.65 1.18
C LEU A 161 -15.84 9.14 0.80
N LEU A 162 -14.69 9.77 1.00
CA LEU A 162 -14.44 11.17 0.66
C LEU A 162 -13.34 11.27 -0.41
N PRO A 163 -13.48 12.14 -1.42
CA PRO A 163 -12.40 12.42 -2.34
C PRO A 163 -11.30 13.23 -1.66
N ARG A 164 -10.06 13.05 -2.09
CA ARG A 164 -8.92 13.83 -1.63
C ARG A 164 -7.95 14.14 -2.77
N LEU A 165 -7.08 15.11 -2.55
CA LEU A 165 -5.92 15.35 -3.41
C LEU A 165 -4.83 14.29 -3.15
N THR A 166 -3.90 14.16 -4.09
CA THR A 166 -2.75 13.25 -3.96
C THR A 166 -1.89 13.59 -2.75
N VAL A 167 -1.72 14.88 -2.46
CA VAL A 167 -1.06 15.37 -1.24
C VAL A 167 -2.13 15.62 -0.17
N TYR A 168 -1.93 15.08 1.02
CA TYR A 168 -2.86 15.28 2.13
C TYR A 168 -2.82 16.74 2.64
N PRO A 169 -3.97 17.30 3.06
CA PRO A 169 -4.08 18.73 3.43
C PRO A 169 -3.03 19.20 4.43
N ARG A 170 -2.64 18.37 5.40
CA ARG A 170 -1.62 18.71 6.41
C ARG A 170 -0.20 18.95 5.86
N TYR A 171 0.03 18.59 4.59
CA TYR A 171 1.32 18.81 3.91
C TYR A 171 1.26 19.94 2.89
N LEU A 172 0.11 20.59 2.74
CA LEU A 172 -0.03 21.80 1.93
C LEU A 172 0.35 22.98 2.82
N SER A 173 1.36 23.75 2.43
CA SER A 173 1.62 25.06 3.04
C SER A 173 0.45 26.00 2.74
N GLU A 174 0.03 26.78 3.72
CA GLU A 174 -0.84 27.92 3.52
C GLU A 174 -0.17 29.00 2.66
#